data_d20fea532515353d9f7ca23f8af6307f
#
_entry.id   d20fea532515353d9f7ca23f8af6307f
#
_cell.length_a   1.000
_cell.length_b   1.000
_cell.length_c   1.000
_cell.angle_alpha   90.00
_cell.angle_beta   90.00
_cell.angle_gamma   90.00
#
_symmetry.space_group_name_H-M   'P 1'
#
loop_
_entity.id
_entity.type
_entity.pdbx_description
1 polymer ?
#
loop_
_entity_poly.entity_id
_entity_poly.type
_entity_poly.pdbx_seq_one_letter_code
_entity_poly.pdbx_strand_id
1 'polypeptide(L)'
;MKIKAVAMIAGASLMALGVSGAALAADGAELYKSKACFSCHGADANTPIMPLYPKLGGQNAQYAFNQMKDIKSGARANGQSAVMKGIVAGVSEEEMQAIAEWLATL
;
A
#
# COMPACT_ATOMS: atom_id res chain seq x y z
N MET A 1 42.29 28.11 -11.67
CA MET A 1 42.07 26.94 -12.45
C MET A 1 41.69 25.76 -11.69
N LYS A 2 41.95 25.65 -10.50
CA LYS A 2 41.63 24.51 -9.73
C LYS A 2 40.24 24.50 -9.28
N ILE A 3 39.51 25.47 -9.56
CA ILE A 3 38.21 25.61 -8.94
C ILE A 3 37.12 24.91 -9.65
N LYS A 4 37.36 24.45 -10.83
CA LYS A 4 36.27 23.96 -11.61
C LYS A 4 35.61 22.72 -11.04
N ALA A 5 36.30 21.98 -10.31
CA ALA A 5 35.77 20.69 -9.87
C ALA A 5 34.54 20.77 -9.00
N VAL A 6 34.34 21.91 -8.40
CA VAL A 6 33.27 22.01 -7.39
C VAL A 6 31.89 21.87 -7.96
N ALA A 7 31.68 22.38 -9.15
CA ALA A 7 30.34 22.45 -9.69
C ALA A 7 29.69 21.09 -9.95
N MET A 8 30.51 20.11 -10.26
CA MET A 8 29.93 18.84 -10.65
C MET A 8 29.30 18.08 -9.54
N ILE A 9 29.79 18.25 -8.36
CA ILE A 9 29.27 17.49 -7.22
C ILE A 9 27.84 17.87 -6.91
N ALA A 10 27.53 19.12 -7.05
CA ALA A 10 26.20 19.59 -6.78
C ALA A 10 25.15 18.95 -7.69
N GLY A 11 25.51 18.82 -8.95
CA GLY A 11 24.59 18.23 -9.89
C GLY A 11 24.30 16.78 -9.59
N ALA A 12 25.32 16.04 -9.22
CA ALA A 12 25.12 14.64 -8.90
C ALA A 12 24.22 14.46 -7.70
N SER A 13 24.35 15.30 -6.71
CA SER A 13 23.51 15.20 -5.53
C SER A 13 22.05 15.40 -5.85
N LEU A 14 21.74 16.37 -6.68
CA LEU A 14 20.36 16.64 -7.05
C LEU A 14 19.74 15.47 -7.78
N MET A 15 20.48 14.86 -8.68
CA MET A 15 19.95 13.72 -9.41
C MET A 15 19.67 12.54 -8.49
N ALA A 16 20.54 12.31 -7.56
CA ALA A 16 20.34 11.22 -6.62
C ALA A 16 19.06 11.40 -5.80
N LEU A 17 18.78 12.62 -5.39
CA LEU A 17 17.56 12.88 -4.64
C LEU A 17 16.30 12.63 -5.46
N GLY A 18 16.31 13.04 -6.71
CA GLY A 18 15.16 12.82 -7.56
C GLY A 18 14.88 11.35 -7.79
N VAL A 19 15.92 10.58 -8.02
CA VAL A 19 15.78 9.15 -8.25
C VAL A 19 15.26 8.46 -7.00
N SER A 20 15.77 8.83 -5.84
CA SER A 20 15.33 8.23 -4.59
C SER A 20 13.86 8.46 -4.34
N GLY A 21 13.36 9.65 -4.60
CA GLY A 21 11.96 9.95 -4.42
C GLY A 21 11.07 9.08 -5.29
N ALA A 22 11.44 8.91 -6.55
CA ALA A 22 10.67 8.09 -7.47
C ALA A 22 10.69 6.61 -7.07
N ALA A 23 11.83 6.15 -6.57
CA ALA A 23 12.00 4.75 -6.23
C ALA A 23 11.22 4.34 -4.98
N LEU A 24 10.76 5.30 -4.19
CA LEU A 24 10.04 5.00 -2.96
C LEU A 24 8.54 4.80 -3.17
N ALA A 25 8.05 4.97 -4.39
CA ALA A 25 6.64 4.76 -4.65
C ALA A 25 6.29 3.29 -4.42
N ALA A 26 5.29 3.04 -3.60
CA ALA A 26 4.87 1.70 -3.27
C ALA A 26 4.01 1.10 -4.40
N ASP A 27 4.14 -0.20 -4.61
CA ASP A 27 3.35 -0.94 -5.59
C ASP A 27 2.22 -1.65 -4.88
N GLY A 28 1.00 -1.19 -5.10
CA GLY A 28 -0.18 -1.72 -4.44
C GLY A 28 -0.46 -3.19 -4.76
N ALA A 29 -0.26 -3.58 -6.00
CA ALA A 29 -0.48 -4.98 -6.40
C ALA A 29 0.51 -5.90 -5.69
N GLU A 30 1.76 -5.52 -5.63
CA GLU A 30 2.78 -6.31 -4.97
C GLU A 30 2.54 -6.38 -3.47
N LEU A 31 2.15 -5.28 -2.87
CA LEU A 31 1.81 -5.23 -1.45
C LEU A 31 0.60 -6.10 -1.12
N TYR A 32 -0.39 -6.10 -1.99
CA TYR A 32 -1.56 -6.95 -1.81
C TYR A 32 -1.16 -8.42 -1.67
N LYS A 33 -0.18 -8.84 -2.44
CA LYS A 33 0.36 -10.20 -2.36
C LYS A 33 1.24 -10.38 -1.13
N SER A 34 2.22 -9.52 -0.94
CA SER A 34 3.20 -9.70 0.12
C SER A 34 2.60 -9.55 1.52
N LYS A 35 1.53 -8.81 1.66
CA LYS A 35 0.82 -8.68 2.94
C LYS A 35 -0.29 -9.71 3.11
N ALA A 36 -0.34 -10.70 2.24
CA ALA A 36 -1.25 -11.84 2.31
C ALA A 36 -2.73 -11.51 2.15
N CYS A 37 -3.07 -10.38 1.59
CA CYS A 37 -4.47 -10.01 1.35
C CYS A 37 -5.14 -11.03 0.44
N PHE A 38 -4.40 -11.52 -0.56
CA PHE A 38 -4.94 -12.46 -1.54
C PHE A 38 -5.40 -13.77 -0.93
N SER A 39 -4.87 -14.15 0.22
CA SER A 39 -5.16 -15.46 0.79
C SER A 39 -6.61 -15.60 1.24
N CYS A 40 -7.30 -14.49 1.48
CA CYS A 40 -8.72 -14.50 1.83
C CYS A 40 -9.58 -13.81 0.78
N HIS A 41 -9.09 -12.69 0.22
CA HIS A 41 -9.87 -11.88 -0.71
C HIS A 41 -9.71 -12.30 -2.17
N GLY A 42 -8.86 -13.27 -2.45
CA GLY A 42 -8.62 -13.78 -3.79
C GLY A 42 -7.49 -13.07 -4.50
N ALA A 43 -6.89 -13.77 -5.47
CA ALA A 43 -5.75 -13.23 -6.21
C ALA A 43 -6.11 -11.97 -6.99
N ASP A 44 -7.35 -11.88 -7.45
CA ASP A 44 -7.85 -10.75 -8.24
C ASP A 44 -8.63 -9.74 -7.38
N ALA A 45 -8.67 -9.95 -6.07
CA ALA A 45 -9.43 -9.14 -5.12
C ALA A 45 -10.94 -9.13 -5.37
N ASN A 46 -11.42 -9.99 -6.25
CA ASN A 46 -12.83 -10.07 -6.62
C ASN A 46 -13.41 -11.46 -6.49
N THR A 47 -12.58 -12.45 -6.16
CA THR A 47 -13.01 -13.84 -5.99
C THR A 47 -12.52 -14.36 -4.64
N PRO A 48 -13.18 -13.97 -3.54
CA PRO A 48 -12.78 -14.42 -2.21
C PRO A 48 -12.85 -15.95 -2.10
N ILE A 49 -12.03 -16.51 -1.23
CA ILE A 49 -12.01 -17.97 -1.05
C ILE A 49 -13.25 -18.47 -0.34
N MET A 50 -13.98 -17.61 0.36
CA MET A 50 -15.22 -17.94 1.06
C MET A 50 -16.20 -16.78 0.93
N PRO A 51 -17.52 -17.07 0.92
CA PRO A 51 -18.54 -16.01 0.83
C PRO A 51 -18.49 -15.01 2.00
N LEU A 52 -17.89 -15.43 3.11
CA LEU A 52 -17.75 -14.59 4.29
C LEU A 52 -16.84 -13.40 4.06
N TYR A 53 -15.88 -13.53 3.15
CA TYR A 53 -14.91 -12.47 2.90
C TYR A 53 -15.37 -11.57 1.76
N PRO A 54 -15.23 -10.25 1.89
CA PRO A 54 -15.75 -9.34 0.88
C PRO A 54 -14.83 -9.24 -0.33
N LYS A 55 -15.44 -8.90 -1.47
CA LYS A 55 -14.72 -8.47 -2.66
C LYS A 55 -14.19 -7.07 -2.38
N LEU A 56 -12.99 -6.81 -2.82
CA LEU A 56 -12.34 -5.52 -2.58
C LEU A 56 -12.13 -4.71 -3.85
N GLY A 57 -12.05 -5.36 -5.01
CA GLY A 57 -11.75 -4.68 -6.26
C GLY A 57 -12.84 -3.70 -6.66
N GLY A 58 -12.42 -2.56 -7.20
CA GLY A 58 -13.33 -1.53 -7.62
C GLY A 58 -13.83 -0.60 -6.50
N GLN A 59 -13.38 -0.81 -5.27
CA GLN A 59 -13.78 0.01 -4.15
C GLN A 59 -13.13 1.38 -4.22
N ASN A 60 -13.84 2.40 -3.71
CA ASN A 60 -13.30 3.74 -3.59
C ASN A 60 -12.02 3.72 -2.75
N ALA A 61 -10.96 4.35 -3.27
CA ALA A 61 -9.64 4.28 -2.62
C ALA A 61 -9.65 4.88 -1.22
N GLN A 62 -10.30 6.04 -1.05
CA GLN A 62 -10.35 6.69 0.26
C GLN A 62 -11.10 5.83 1.27
N TYR A 63 -12.19 5.20 0.82
CA TYR A 63 -12.96 4.32 1.69
C TYR A 63 -12.12 3.10 2.10
N ALA A 64 -11.49 2.45 1.15
CA ALA A 64 -10.66 1.28 1.44
C ALA A 64 -9.52 1.62 2.40
N PHE A 65 -8.86 2.75 2.18
CA PHE A 65 -7.80 3.22 3.04
C PHE A 65 -8.32 3.44 4.46
N ASN A 66 -9.44 4.15 4.60
CA ASN A 66 -10.02 4.42 5.91
C ASN A 66 -10.42 3.14 6.64
N GLN A 67 -10.96 2.16 5.92
CA GLN A 67 -11.33 0.90 6.52
C GLN A 67 -10.11 0.15 7.06
N MET A 68 -9.03 0.10 6.32
CA MET A 68 -7.81 -0.53 6.80
C MET A 68 -7.26 0.17 8.04
N LYS A 69 -7.29 1.49 8.08
CA LYS A 69 -6.86 2.25 9.26
C LYS A 69 -7.75 1.95 10.46
N ASP A 70 -9.04 1.94 10.25
CA ASP A 70 -10.01 1.70 11.34
C ASP A 70 -9.89 0.28 11.89
N ILE A 71 -9.66 -0.69 11.04
CA ILE A 71 -9.43 -2.06 11.48
C ILE A 71 -8.13 -2.13 12.29
N LYS A 72 -7.08 -1.51 11.81
CA LYS A 72 -5.78 -1.53 12.49
C LYS A 72 -5.85 -0.88 13.87
N SER A 73 -6.57 0.22 13.99
CA SER A 73 -6.68 0.96 15.25
C SER A 73 -7.69 0.33 16.21
N GLY A 74 -8.57 -0.53 15.72
CA GLY A 74 -9.65 -1.08 16.50
C GLY A 74 -10.94 -0.28 16.44
N ALA A 75 -10.96 0.83 15.70
CA ALA A 75 -12.19 1.62 15.53
C ALA A 75 -13.26 0.82 14.80
N ARG A 76 -12.85 -0.08 13.92
CA ARG A 76 -13.73 -1.06 13.30
C ARG A 76 -13.37 -2.44 13.85
N ALA A 77 -14.28 -3.05 14.63
CA ALA A 77 -13.97 -4.30 15.31
C ALA A 77 -15.06 -5.36 15.15
N ASN A 78 -16.07 -5.10 14.31
CA ASN A 78 -17.20 -6.03 14.16
C ASN A 78 -16.86 -7.22 13.27
N GLY A 79 -17.57 -8.31 13.44
CA GLY A 79 -17.45 -9.51 12.60
C GLY A 79 -16.03 -10.05 12.55
N GLN A 80 -15.53 -10.27 11.34
CA GLN A 80 -14.19 -10.82 11.11
C GLN A 80 -13.10 -9.77 11.16
N SER A 81 -13.40 -8.55 11.58
CA SER A 81 -12.40 -7.48 11.67
C SER A 81 -11.23 -7.86 12.58
N ALA A 82 -11.47 -8.68 13.59
CA ALA A 82 -10.39 -9.10 14.49
C ALA A 82 -9.31 -9.89 13.75
N VAL A 83 -9.70 -10.72 12.77
CA VAL A 83 -8.75 -11.47 11.95
C VAL A 83 -7.96 -10.51 11.08
N MET A 84 -8.65 -9.58 10.43
CA MET A 84 -8.02 -8.56 9.60
C MET A 84 -7.08 -7.67 10.40
N LYS A 85 -7.39 -7.39 11.65
CA LYS A 85 -6.52 -6.57 12.48
C LYS A 85 -5.13 -7.18 12.60
N GLY A 86 -5.05 -8.50 12.73
CA GLY A 86 -3.76 -9.19 12.77
C GLY A 86 -3.00 -9.05 11.45
N ILE A 87 -3.69 -9.07 10.33
CA ILE A 87 -3.07 -8.93 9.01
C ILE A 87 -2.58 -7.51 8.79
N VAL A 88 -3.42 -6.50 9.02
CA VAL A 88 -3.05 -5.11 8.76
C VAL A 88 -2.11 -4.53 9.81
N ALA A 89 -1.88 -5.24 10.91
CA ALA A 89 -0.92 -4.80 11.92
C ALA A 89 0.46 -4.57 11.32
N GLY A 90 0.83 -5.35 10.31
CA GLY A 90 2.11 -5.21 9.63
C GLY A 90 2.08 -4.32 8.40
N VAL A 91 1.01 -3.56 8.19
CA VAL A 91 0.84 -2.71 7.01
C VAL A 91 0.89 -1.25 7.46
N SER A 92 1.80 -0.47 6.89
CA SER A 92 1.89 0.96 7.19
C SER A 92 0.79 1.74 6.48
N GLU A 93 0.59 2.99 6.89
CA GLU A 93 -0.42 3.83 6.23
C GLU A 93 -0.06 4.09 4.77
N GLU A 94 1.23 4.28 4.47
CA GLU A 94 1.64 4.43 3.08
C GLU A 94 1.33 3.20 2.26
N GLU A 95 1.56 2.03 2.82
CA GLU A 95 1.24 0.77 2.16
C GLU A 95 -0.26 0.59 2.00
N MET A 96 -1.03 0.96 3.01
CA MET A 96 -2.50 0.95 2.92
C MET A 96 -2.99 1.82 1.78
N GLN A 97 -2.40 3.01 1.63
CA GLN A 97 -2.77 3.93 0.58
C GLN A 97 -2.50 3.31 -0.80
N ALA A 98 -1.32 2.71 -0.97
CA ALA A 98 -0.95 2.08 -2.22
C ALA A 98 -1.88 0.92 -2.57
N ILE A 99 -2.21 0.08 -1.59
CA ILE A 99 -3.14 -1.03 -1.79
C ILE A 99 -4.52 -0.50 -2.18
N ALA A 100 -5.00 0.51 -1.46
CA ALA A 100 -6.31 1.08 -1.70
C ALA A 100 -6.42 1.68 -3.11
N GLU A 101 -5.38 2.37 -3.55
CA GLU A 101 -5.35 2.97 -4.88
C GLU A 101 -5.33 1.90 -5.96
N TRP A 102 -4.59 0.84 -5.75
CA TRP A 102 -4.59 -0.28 -6.70
C TRP A 102 -5.95 -0.95 -6.76
N LEU A 103 -6.57 -1.21 -5.61
CA LEU A 103 -7.91 -1.83 -5.58
C LEU A 103 -8.93 -1.00 -6.36
N ALA A 104 -8.81 0.31 -6.30
CA ALA A 104 -9.74 1.18 -7.02
C ALA A 104 -9.63 1.07 -8.53
N THR A 105 -8.54 0.52 -9.04
CA THR A 105 -8.34 0.34 -10.49
C THR A 105 -8.96 -0.95 -11.04
N LEU A 106 -9.43 -1.82 -10.19
CA LEU A 106 -9.91 -3.15 -10.60
C LEU A 106 -11.38 -3.16 -11.01
#